data_bd71c33d34ee54b5ae7f3b820cbe4a16
#
_entry.id   bd71c33d34ee54b5ae7f3b820cbe4a16
#
_cell.length_a   1.000
_cell.length_b   1.000
_cell.length_c   1.000
_cell.angle_alpha   90.00
_cell.angle_beta   90.00
_cell.angle_gamma   90.00
#
_symmetry.space_group_name_H-M   'P 1'
#
loop_
_entity.id
_entity.type
_entity.pdbx_description
1 polymer ?
#
loop_
_entity_poly.entity_id
_entity_poly.type
_entity_poly.pdbx_seq_one_letter_code
_entity_poly.pdbx_strand_id
1 'polypeptide(L)'
;MGNGFPIAAVVTTPEIGAVLTQALHFNTFGGNPLSCAVGSAVLDVIKEDKLQENSLEVGTLFLQELAKMRDEFKVDYPMNQSKNYICIHIS
;
A
#
# COMPACT_ATOMS: atom_id res chain seq x y z
N MET A 1 -7.62 -0.36 -2.47
CA MET A 1 -7.07 -0.28 -3.84
C MET A 1 -7.79 0.73 -4.73
N GLY A 2 -9.05 1.02 -4.52
CA GLY A 2 -9.87 1.82 -5.45
C GLY A 2 -9.84 3.33 -5.21
N ASN A 3 -8.88 3.87 -4.49
CA ASN A 3 -8.78 5.30 -4.17
C ASN A 3 -10.11 5.90 -3.67
N GLY A 4 -10.67 5.29 -2.62
CA GLY A 4 -11.98 5.62 -2.04
C GLY A 4 -13.12 4.72 -2.52
N PHE A 5 -12.96 4.02 -3.64
CA PHE A 5 -13.93 3.02 -4.07
C PHE A 5 -13.64 1.66 -3.40
N PRO A 6 -14.67 0.94 -2.88
CA PRO A 6 -14.46 -0.29 -2.13
C PRO A 6 -13.99 -1.43 -3.03
N ILE A 7 -12.69 -1.70 -3.00
CA ILE A 7 -12.05 -2.85 -3.63
C ILE A 7 -10.81 -3.26 -2.85
N ALA A 8 -10.65 -4.56 -2.66
CA ALA A 8 -9.47 -5.17 -2.07
C ALA A 8 -9.03 -6.38 -2.89
N ALA A 9 -7.75 -6.75 -2.76
CA ALA A 9 -7.20 -7.94 -3.39
C ALA A 9 -6.33 -8.70 -2.40
N VAL A 10 -6.33 -10.02 -2.50
CA VAL A 10 -5.41 -10.90 -1.78
C VAL A 10 -4.54 -11.61 -2.81
N VAL A 11 -3.24 -11.42 -2.69
CA VAL A 11 -2.24 -12.12 -3.50
C VAL A 11 -1.54 -13.14 -2.60
N THR A 12 -1.55 -14.41 -2.99
CA THR A 12 -1.03 -15.48 -2.15
C THR A 12 -0.45 -16.61 -2.98
N THR A 13 0.20 -17.58 -2.33
CA THR A 13 0.70 -18.79 -3.00
C THR A 13 -0.47 -19.74 -3.35
N PRO A 14 -0.27 -20.62 -4.34
CA PRO A 14 -1.30 -21.59 -4.73
C PRO A 14 -1.77 -22.48 -3.58
N GLU A 15 -0.88 -22.84 -2.66
CA GLU A 15 -1.20 -23.71 -1.51
C GLU A 15 -2.18 -23.02 -0.57
N ILE A 16 -1.97 -21.75 -0.27
CA ILE A 16 -2.88 -20.95 0.58
C ILE A 16 -4.19 -20.70 -0.17
N GLY A 17 -4.12 -20.41 -1.46
CA GLY A 17 -5.29 -20.23 -2.31
C GLY A 17 -6.19 -21.46 -2.32
N ALA A 18 -5.62 -22.66 -2.38
CA ALA A 18 -6.35 -23.92 -2.35
C ALA A 18 -7.13 -24.14 -1.04
N VAL A 19 -6.61 -23.69 0.09
CA VAL A 19 -7.31 -23.75 1.38
C VAL A 19 -8.53 -22.83 1.38
N LEU A 20 -8.42 -21.64 0.82
CA LEU A 20 -9.53 -20.69 0.72
C LEU A 20 -10.69 -21.21 -0.14
N THR A 21 -10.39 -22.00 -1.18
CA THR A 21 -11.42 -22.58 -2.05
C THR A 21 -12.21 -23.72 -1.38
N GLN A 22 -11.68 -24.31 -0.33
CA GLN A 22 -12.38 -25.35 0.44
C GLN A 22 -13.36 -24.76 1.46
N ALA A 23 -13.19 -23.51 1.85
CA ALA A 23 -14.11 -22.80 2.71
C ALA A 23 -15.27 -22.22 1.88
N LEU A 24 -16.49 -22.32 2.42
CA LEU A 24 -17.66 -21.70 1.79
C LEU A 24 -17.55 -20.18 1.95
N HIS A 25 -16.78 -19.55 1.07
CA HIS A 25 -16.57 -18.10 1.08
C HIS A 25 -17.41 -17.46 -0.02
N PHE A 26 -18.45 -16.73 0.40
CA PHE A 26 -19.31 -16.01 -0.51
C PHE A 26 -19.23 -14.50 -0.25
N ASN A 27 -18.94 -13.74 -1.29
CA ASN A 27 -18.95 -12.29 -1.25
C ASN A 27 -19.83 -11.75 -2.39
N THR A 28 -20.98 -11.19 -2.02
CA THR A 28 -21.97 -10.70 -2.98
C THR A 28 -21.40 -9.70 -3.98
N PHE A 29 -20.50 -8.83 -3.55
CA PHE A 29 -19.88 -7.80 -4.38
C PHE A 29 -18.49 -8.18 -4.89
N GLY A 30 -18.00 -9.37 -4.55
CA GLY A 30 -16.69 -9.84 -4.98
C GLY A 30 -16.56 -9.93 -6.49
N GLY A 31 -15.50 -9.32 -7.04
CA GLY A 31 -15.20 -9.39 -8.48
C GLY A 31 -16.20 -8.68 -9.38
N ASN A 32 -17.01 -7.75 -8.86
CA ASN A 32 -17.96 -7.03 -9.70
C ASN A 32 -17.22 -6.14 -10.74
N PRO A 33 -17.77 -6.03 -11.98
CA PRO A 33 -17.09 -5.35 -13.09
C PRO A 33 -16.76 -3.89 -12.82
N LEU A 34 -17.62 -3.17 -12.09
CA LEU A 34 -17.40 -1.76 -11.78
C LEU A 34 -16.18 -1.56 -10.86
N SER A 35 -16.12 -2.31 -9.76
CA SER A 35 -14.98 -2.26 -8.84
C SER A 35 -13.68 -2.67 -9.53
N CYS A 36 -13.73 -3.69 -10.39
CA CYS A 36 -12.57 -4.14 -11.14
C CYS A 36 -12.08 -3.08 -12.13
N ALA A 37 -13.00 -2.41 -12.83
CA ALA A 37 -12.64 -1.30 -13.73
C ALA A 37 -12.00 -0.13 -13.00
N VAL A 38 -12.54 0.27 -11.84
CA VAL A 38 -11.94 1.32 -11.00
C VAL A 38 -10.57 0.89 -10.49
N GLY A 39 -10.43 -0.34 -10.01
CA GLY A 39 -9.14 -0.86 -9.53
C GLY A 39 -8.08 -0.88 -10.63
N SER A 40 -8.46 -1.29 -11.85
CA SER A 40 -7.57 -1.26 -13.01
C SER A 40 -7.12 0.16 -13.34
N ALA A 41 -8.05 1.10 -13.42
CA ALA A 41 -7.73 2.51 -13.68
C ALA A 41 -6.77 3.11 -12.65
N VAL A 42 -6.95 2.79 -11.37
CA VAL A 42 -6.03 3.23 -10.31
C VAL A 42 -4.62 2.66 -10.51
N LEU A 43 -4.50 1.38 -10.89
CA LEU A 43 -3.20 0.78 -11.17
C LEU A 43 -2.53 1.39 -12.39
N ASP A 44 -3.30 1.73 -13.42
CA ASP A 44 -2.78 2.40 -14.62
C ASP A 44 -2.21 3.80 -14.26
N VAL A 45 -2.93 4.60 -13.49
CA VAL A 45 -2.46 5.92 -13.00
C VAL A 45 -1.20 5.77 -12.16
N ILE A 46 -1.14 4.82 -11.23
CA ILE A 46 0.06 4.58 -10.41
C ILE A 46 1.29 4.32 -11.29
N LYS A 47 1.10 3.57 -12.37
CA LYS A 47 2.16 3.22 -13.32
C LYS A 47 2.52 4.39 -14.24
N GLU A 48 1.53 5.06 -14.83
CA GLU A 48 1.72 6.16 -15.79
C GLU A 48 2.36 7.38 -15.13
N ASP A 49 1.89 7.75 -13.94
CA ASP A 49 2.40 8.89 -13.17
C ASP A 49 3.63 8.55 -12.33
N LYS A 50 4.13 7.31 -12.41
CA LYS A 50 5.30 6.84 -11.68
C LYS A 50 5.23 7.12 -10.18
N LEU A 51 4.05 6.95 -9.59
CA LEU A 51 3.79 7.33 -8.20
C LEU A 51 4.67 6.57 -7.20
N GLN A 52 5.09 5.35 -7.51
CA GLN A 52 6.00 4.57 -6.67
C GLN A 52 7.41 5.19 -6.64
N GLU A 53 7.91 5.65 -7.78
CA GLU A 53 9.22 6.32 -7.88
C GLU A 53 9.20 7.64 -7.13
N ASN A 54 8.15 8.45 -7.34
CA ASN A 54 7.94 9.70 -6.61
C ASN A 54 7.85 9.49 -5.09
N SER A 55 7.11 8.47 -4.66
CA SER A 55 6.99 8.13 -3.23
C SER A 55 8.33 7.71 -2.62
N LEU A 56 9.15 7.00 -3.37
CA LEU A 56 10.50 6.61 -2.92
C LEU A 56 11.41 7.82 -2.78
N GLU A 57 11.42 8.73 -3.75
CA GLU A 57 12.24 9.94 -3.74
C GLU A 57 11.85 10.87 -2.58
N VAL A 58 10.57 11.24 -2.52
CA VAL A 58 10.05 12.14 -1.48
C VAL A 58 10.16 11.50 -0.09
N GLY A 59 9.86 10.22 0.03
CA GLY A 59 9.98 9.48 1.29
C GLY A 59 11.43 9.41 1.79
N THR A 60 12.38 9.24 0.88
CA THR A 60 13.81 9.24 1.23
C THR A 60 14.26 10.62 1.75
N LEU A 61 13.87 11.69 1.05
CA LEU A 61 14.14 13.05 1.48
C LEU A 61 13.52 13.33 2.85
N PHE A 62 12.27 12.98 3.03
CA PHE A 62 11.55 13.17 4.29
C PHE A 62 12.23 12.46 5.47
N LEU A 63 12.67 11.21 5.26
CA LEU A 63 13.40 10.47 6.29
C LEU A 63 14.75 11.09 6.64
N GLN A 64 15.45 11.63 5.65
CA GLN A 64 16.72 12.34 5.89
C GLN A 64 16.51 13.60 6.73
N GLU A 65 15.47 14.38 6.43
CA GLU A 65 15.16 15.59 7.21
C GLU A 65 14.69 15.24 8.62
N LEU A 66 13.90 14.20 8.81
CA LEU A 66 13.53 13.71 10.14
C LEU A 66 14.75 13.25 10.96
N ALA A 67 15.71 12.60 10.32
CA ALA A 67 16.94 12.18 10.99
C ALA A 67 17.76 13.38 11.47
N LYS A 68 17.86 14.46 10.66
CA LYS A 68 18.51 15.71 11.07
C LYS A 68 17.81 16.35 12.27
N MET A 69 16.47 16.44 12.21
CA MET A 69 15.68 16.98 13.32
C MET A 69 15.89 16.18 14.62
N ARG A 70 15.91 14.86 14.52
CA ARG A 70 16.16 14.00 15.68
C ARG A 70 17.51 14.33 16.34
N ASP A 71 18.55 14.45 15.53
CA ASP A 71 19.90 14.72 16.03
C ASP A 71 20.01 16.14 16.63
N GLU A 72 19.28 17.10 16.06
CA GLU A 72 19.22 18.49 16.56
C GLU A 72 18.45 18.60 17.89
N PHE A 73 17.29 17.93 17.98
CA PHE A 73 16.39 18.05 19.14
C PHE A 73 16.57 16.94 20.19
N LYS A 74 17.49 16.00 19.99
CA LYS A 74 17.74 14.84 20.88
C LYS A 74 16.47 14.09 21.27
N VAL A 75 15.54 13.96 20.33
CA VAL A 75 14.29 13.23 20.54
C VAL A 75 14.56 11.74 20.34
N ASP A 76 14.50 10.98 21.42
CA ASP A 76 14.63 9.53 21.40
C ASP A 76 13.32 8.89 20.93
N TYR A 77 13.12 8.82 19.62
CA TYR A 77 12.03 8.05 19.02
C TYR A 77 12.59 6.73 18.51
N PRO A 78 12.11 5.58 18.96
CA PRO A 78 12.53 4.29 18.41
C PRO A 78 12.01 4.19 16.97
N MET A 79 12.76 4.74 16.04
CA MET A 79 12.54 4.44 14.62
C MET A 79 12.93 2.99 14.39
N ASN A 80 11.93 2.14 14.36
CA ASN A 80 12.09 0.73 14.06
C ASN A 80 12.87 0.59 12.75
N GLN A 81 14.01 -0.09 12.81
CA GLN A 81 14.95 -0.26 11.68
C GLN A 81 14.40 -1.19 10.58
N SER A 82 13.11 -1.39 10.51
CA SER A 82 12.52 -2.11 9.38
C SER A 82 12.58 -1.22 8.14
N LYS A 83 13.67 -1.41 7.43
CA LYS A 83 13.91 -0.83 6.11
C LYS A 83 12.66 -0.96 5.25
N ASN A 84 12.17 0.15 4.73
CA ASN A 84 11.42 0.29 3.49
C ASN A 84 9.89 0.38 3.51
N TYR A 85 9.20 0.60 4.63
CA TYR A 85 7.76 0.85 4.53
C TYR A 85 7.34 2.02 5.44
N ILE A 86 7.28 3.23 4.87
CA ILE A 86 6.47 4.28 5.47
C ILE A 86 5.07 4.12 4.88
N CYS A 87 4.16 3.56 5.65
CA CYS A 87 2.75 3.71 5.37
C CYS A 87 2.33 5.12 5.83
N ILE A 88 2.31 6.08 4.92
CA ILE A 88 1.65 7.34 5.17
C ILE A 88 0.16 7.07 5.01
N HIS A 89 -0.54 6.94 6.13
CA HIS A 89 -1.99 6.92 6.14
C HIS A 89 -2.47 8.37 6.09
N ILE A 90 -2.77 8.84 4.90
CA ILE A 90 -3.46 10.13 4.70
C ILE A 90 -4.95 9.83 4.83
N SER A 91 -5.54 10.26 5.95
CA SER A 91 -7.00 10.25 6.16
C SER A 91 -7.62 11.41 5.43
#